data_2ed300c61931c72126be3454722ba2bc
#
_entry.id   2ed300c61931c72126be3454722ba2bc
#
_cell.length_a   1.000
_cell.length_b   1.000
_cell.length_c   1.000
_cell.angle_alpha   90.00
_cell.angle_beta   90.00
_cell.angle_gamma   90.00
#
_symmetry.space_group_name_H-M   'P 1'
#
loop_
_entity.id
_entity.type
_entity.pdbx_description
1 polymer ?
#
loop_
_entity_poly.entity_id
_entity_poly.type
_entity_poly.pdbx_seq_one_letter_code
_entity_poly.pdbx_strand_id
1 'polypeptide(L)'
;VDHDRGVVVWGAKGRDSATLDTFFNELGTQRCQAIEAVSLDLGPAFIKSVKAEGHAPQAVICADPFHVVKLVGDALDEVRRDLWQTLRRLPDDRWAKDFKGSRWALLKNPDDLTDTQAAQLAKIKRTRGGIWRAYEMKEQFRAILAGDLTRDDAAVLLDRWCARAQRSRLAPFIKAAATMRHRRDLILNAIEHAMSNGRVEGLNTKVRLIVRRAYGFHSADAALALVMLGAGPI
;
A
#
# COMPACT_ATOMS: atom_id res chain seq x y z
N VAL A 1 11.44 10.70 -1.81
CA VAL A 1 10.80 10.93 -3.11
C VAL A 1 10.07 12.25 -3.05
N ASP A 2 10.25 13.09 -4.07
CA ASP A 2 9.44 14.25 -4.33
C ASP A 2 8.20 13.79 -5.11
N HIS A 3 7.01 13.94 -4.51
CA HIS A 3 5.76 13.48 -5.10
C HIS A 3 5.30 14.33 -6.28
N ASP A 4 5.58 15.64 -6.26
CA ASP A 4 5.13 16.56 -7.31
C ASP A 4 5.93 16.34 -8.59
N ARG A 5 7.24 16.16 -8.44
CA ARG A 5 8.18 15.95 -9.54
C ARG A 5 8.29 14.47 -9.96
N GLY A 6 7.87 13.54 -9.12
CA GLY A 6 8.01 12.10 -9.37
C GLY A 6 9.46 11.62 -9.46
N VAL A 7 10.35 12.17 -8.63
CA VAL A 7 11.80 11.88 -8.63
C VAL A 7 12.30 11.41 -7.27
N VAL A 8 13.38 10.62 -7.27
CA VAL A 8 14.08 10.25 -6.04
C VAL A 8 15.02 11.39 -5.67
N VAL A 9 14.78 12.05 -4.56
CA VAL A 9 15.61 13.17 -4.09
C VAL A 9 16.71 12.75 -3.11
N TRP A 10 16.54 11.60 -2.46
CA TRP A 10 17.50 11.09 -1.48
C TRP A 10 17.32 9.59 -1.27
N GLY A 11 18.38 8.93 -0.82
CA GLY A 11 18.35 7.53 -0.44
C GLY A 11 19.54 7.20 0.46
N ALA A 12 19.34 6.27 1.41
CA ALA A 12 20.40 5.79 2.29
C ALA A 12 20.20 4.32 2.63
N LYS A 13 21.27 3.70 3.14
CA LYS A 13 21.21 2.35 3.68
C LYS A 13 20.72 2.41 5.12
N GLY A 14 19.59 1.77 5.41
CA GLY A 14 19.00 1.69 6.73
C GLY A 14 17.47 1.66 6.68
N ARG A 15 16.84 1.40 7.83
CA ARG A 15 15.37 1.30 7.96
C ARG A 15 14.89 1.81 9.32
N ASP A 16 15.69 2.65 9.97
CA ASP A 16 15.40 3.21 11.28
C ASP A 16 15.20 4.73 11.22
N SER A 17 14.79 5.31 12.34
CA SER A 17 14.59 6.75 12.45
C SER A 17 15.90 7.52 12.27
N ALA A 18 17.03 6.98 12.76
CA ALA A 18 18.34 7.62 12.64
C ALA A 18 18.75 7.80 11.17
N THR A 19 18.45 6.82 10.32
CA THR A 19 18.65 6.95 8.86
C THR A 19 17.80 8.09 8.28
N LEU A 20 16.53 8.23 8.72
CA LEU A 20 15.68 9.33 8.25
C LEU A 20 16.14 10.68 8.79
N ASP A 21 16.66 10.72 10.01
CA ASP A 21 17.22 11.94 10.62
C ASP A 21 18.39 12.51 9.78
N THR A 22 19.21 11.63 9.17
CA THR A 22 20.29 12.09 8.26
C THR A 22 19.74 12.84 7.04
N PHE A 23 18.58 12.40 6.49
CA PHE A 23 17.93 13.13 5.39
C PHE A 23 17.58 14.56 5.78
N PHE A 24 16.95 14.76 6.94
CA PHE A 24 16.55 16.10 7.40
C PHE A 24 17.77 16.99 7.70
N ASN A 25 18.82 16.41 8.30
CA ASN A 25 20.07 17.11 8.57
C ASN A 25 20.77 17.57 7.27
N GLU A 26 20.81 16.70 6.24
CA GLU A 26 21.39 17.03 4.94
C GLU A 26 20.52 18.03 4.16
N LEU A 27 19.20 17.96 4.31
CA LEU A 27 18.27 18.88 3.65
C LEU A 27 18.39 20.31 4.17
N GLY A 28 18.66 20.44 5.48
CA GLY A 28 18.81 21.68 6.21
C GLY A 28 17.48 22.34 6.58
N THR A 29 17.51 23.11 7.67
CA THR A 29 16.31 23.66 8.34
C THR A 29 15.41 24.46 7.41
N GLN A 30 15.97 25.29 6.53
CA GLN A 30 15.18 26.13 5.63
C GLN A 30 14.34 25.30 4.66
N ARG A 31 14.90 24.24 4.07
CA ARG A 31 14.18 23.35 3.15
C ARG A 31 13.20 22.43 3.91
N CYS A 32 13.55 22.04 5.12
CA CYS A 32 12.66 21.27 5.99
C CYS A 32 11.36 22.05 6.29
N GLN A 33 11.46 23.36 6.54
CA GLN A 33 10.30 24.22 6.76
C GLN A 33 9.37 24.33 5.55
N ALA A 34 9.87 24.11 4.34
CA ALA A 34 9.08 24.12 3.11
C ALA A 34 8.33 22.80 2.83
N ILE A 35 8.54 21.77 3.65
CA ILE A 35 7.84 20.50 3.49
C ILE A 35 6.41 20.65 4.01
N GLU A 36 5.43 20.52 3.13
CA GLU A 36 4.01 20.63 3.45
C GLU A 36 3.42 19.30 3.95
N ALA A 37 3.76 18.19 3.30
CA ALA A 37 3.26 16.87 3.63
C ALA A 37 4.32 15.79 3.46
N VAL A 38 4.25 14.73 4.28
CA VAL A 38 5.15 13.58 4.22
C VAL A 38 4.34 12.29 4.20
N SER A 39 4.51 11.49 3.15
CA SER A 39 3.93 10.15 3.06
C SER A 39 4.89 9.12 3.64
N LEU A 40 4.40 8.34 4.61
CA LEU A 40 5.21 7.37 5.36
C LEU A 40 4.53 6.01 5.44
N ASP A 41 5.35 4.97 5.58
CA ASP A 41 4.88 3.71 6.15
C ASP A 41 4.29 3.96 7.56
N LEU A 42 3.29 3.18 7.94
CA LEU A 42 2.52 3.35 9.17
C LEU A 42 3.34 3.15 10.47
N GLY A 43 4.67 3.12 10.38
CA GLY A 43 5.60 2.93 11.49
C GLY A 43 5.74 4.16 12.39
N PRO A 44 5.61 4.04 13.72
CA PRO A 44 5.68 5.17 14.64
C PRO A 44 7.06 5.85 14.69
N ALA A 45 8.14 5.10 14.41
CA ALA A 45 9.50 5.62 14.45
C ALA A 45 9.75 6.73 13.41
N PHE A 46 9.23 6.57 12.20
CA PHE A 46 9.36 7.58 11.15
C PHE A 46 8.52 8.83 11.44
N ILE A 47 7.32 8.67 12.00
CA ILE A 47 6.50 9.80 12.43
C ILE A 47 7.23 10.63 13.49
N LYS A 48 7.89 9.97 14.47
CA LYS A 48 8.68 10.63 15.49
C LYS A 48 9.83 11.43 14.88
N SER A 49 10.54 10.86 13.91
CA SER A 49 11.64 11.55 13.21
C SER A 49 11.12 12.79 12.47
N VAL A 50 10.05 12.69 11.67
CA VAL A 50 9.48 13.87 10.98
C VAL A 50 9.08 14.97 11.93
N LYS A 51 8.50 14.63 13.09
CA LYS A 51 8.00 15.58 14.09
C LYS A 51 9.08 16.11 15.03
N ALA A 52 10.33 15.67 14.90
CA ALA A 52 11.44 16.17 15.69
C ALA A 52 11.74 17.66 15.40
N GLU A 53 12.22 18.38 16.40
CA GLU A 53 12.66 19.76 16.26
C GLU A 53 13.81 19.86 15.25
N GLY A 54 13.77 20.86 14.38
CA GLY A 54 14.75 21.04 13.30
C GLY A 54 14.48 20.22 12.03
N HIS A 55 13.52 19.26 12.07
CA HIS A 55 13.06 18.52 10.90
C HIS A 55 11.84 19.19 10.27
N ALA A 56 10.74 18.47 10.09
CA ALA A 56 9.52 19.00 9.49
C ALA A 56 8.29 18.84 10.41
N PRO A 57 8.29 19.40 11.64
CA PRO A 57 7.21 19.21 12.60
C PRO A 57 5.87 19.77 12.13
N GLN A 58 5.89 20.79 11.26
CA GLN A 58 4.70 21.41 10.65
C GLN A 58 4.06 20.53 9.57
N ALA A 59 4.83 19.63 8.94
CA ALA A 59 4.36 18.84 7.82
C ALA A 59 3.18 17.92 8.19
N VAL A 60 2.21 17.82 7.30
CA VAL A 60 1.09 16.90 7.43
C VAL A 60 1.58 15.48 7.21
N ILE A 61 1.34 14.59 8.16
CA ILE A 61 1.67 13.18 8.01
C ILE A 61 0.57 12.48 7.23
N CYS A 62 0.93 11.84 6.14
CA CYS A 62 0.08 11.04 5.28
C CYS A 62 0.45 9.55 5.38
N ALA A 63 -0.55 8.68 5.38
CA ALA A 63 -0.29 7.25 5.21
C ALA A 63 0.18 6.98 3.77
N ASP A 64 1.19 6.13 3.60
CA ASP A 64 1.54 5.64 2.26
C ASP A 64 0.40 4.78 1.70
N PRO A 65 -0.28 5.21 0.61
CA PRO A 65 -1.41 4.50 0.04
C PRO A 65 -1.08 3.06 -0.38
N PHE A 66 0.16 2.82 -0.82
CA PHE A 66 0.62 1.47 -1.18
C PHE A 66 0.57 0.52 0.02
N HIS A 67 1.07 0.95 1.18
CA HIS A 67 1.06 0.14 2.40
C HIS A 67 -0.36 -0.11 2.90
N VAL A 68 -1.24 0.87 2.75
CA VAL A 68 -2.65 0.77 3.16
C VAL A 68 -3.41 -0.22 2.27
N VAL A 69 -3.26 -0.12 0.93
CA VAL A 69 -3.83 -1.08 -0.04
C VAL A 69 -3.28 -2.48 0.18
N LYS A 70 -1.96 -2.59 0.39
CA LYS A 70 -1.28 -3.85 0.68
C LYS A 70 -1.87 -4.55 1.91
N LEU A 71 -2.15 -3.81 2.99
CA LEU A 71 -2.73 -4.38 4.21
C LEU A 71 -4.08 -5.06 3.94
N VAL A 72 -4.93 -4.45 3.11
CA VAL A 72 -6.22 -5.04 2.72
C VAL A 72 -6.05 -6.21 1.75
N GLY A 73 -5.07 -6.13 0.86
CA GLY A 73 -4.68 -7.23 -0.03
C GLY A 73 -4.17 -8.44 0.73
N ASP A 74 -3.32 -8.22 1.75
CA ASP A 74 -2.80 -9.28 2.62
C ASP A 74 -3.94 -9.94 3.42
N ALA A 75 -4.92 -9.16 3.91
CA ALA A 75 -6.11 -9.70 4.58
C ALA A 75 -6.95 -10.60 3.65
N LEU A 76 -7.12 -10.21 2.39
CA LEU A 76 -7.79 -11.06 1.39
C LEU A 76 -6.99 -12.34 1.11
N ASP A 77 -5.67 -12.24 0.97
CA ASP A 77 -4.82 -13.42 0.72
C ASP A 77 -4.83 -14.39 1.91
N GLU A 78 -4.94 -13.91 3.13
CA GLU A 78 -5.10 -14.72 4.32
C GLU A 78 -6.44 -15.48 4.29
N VAL A 79 -7.56 -14.81 4.03
CA VAL A 79 -8.87 -15.46 3.84
C VAL A 79 -8.83 -16.51 2.73
N ARG A 80 -8.14 -16.21 1.62
CA ARG A 80 -7.96 -17.16 0.52
C ARG A 80 -7.17 -18.41 0.95
N ARG A 81 -6.09 -18.23 1.68
CA ARG A 81 -5.25 -19.34 2.17
C ARG A 81 -6.01 -20.24 3.13
N ASP A 82 -6.75 -19.66 4.05
CA ASP A 82 -7.56 -20.40 5.02
C ASP A 82 -8.65 -21.21 4.33
N LEU A 83 -9.34 -20.60 3.37
CA LEU A 83 -10.34 -21.31 2.56
C LEU A 83 -9.71 -22.47 1.79
N TRP A 84 -8.56 -22.24 1.14
CA TRP A 84 -7.87 -23.28 0.39
C TRP A 84 -7.45 -24.46 1.27
N GLN A 85 -6.94 -24.20 2.48
CA GLN A 85 -6.60 -25.23 3.45
C GLN A 85 -7.85 -26.03 3.88
N THR A 86 -8.97 -25.36 4.06
CA THR A 86 -10.25 -26.00 4.40
C THR A 86 -10.72 -26.91 3.25
N LEU A 87 -10.70 -26.42 2.01
CA LEU A 87 -11.12 -27.18 0.82
C LEU A 87 -10.28 -28.44 0.60
N ARG A 88 -8.96 -28.36 0.87
CA ARG A 88 -8.05 -29.52 0.73
C ARG A 88 -8.31 -30.66 1.73
N ARG A 89 -9.02 -30.38 2.81
CA ARG A 89 -9.36 -31.39 3.84
C ARG A 89 -10.69 -32.08 3.53
N LEU A 90 -11.43 -31.60 2.55
CA LEU A 90 -12.68 -32.23 2.13
C LEU A 90 -12.40 -33.54 1.36
N PRO A 91 -13.27 -34.55 1.47
CA PRO A 91 -13.12 -35.80 0.71
C PRO A 91 -13.12 -35.59 -0.81
N ASP A 92 -13.87 -34.60 -1.27
CA ASP A 92 -13.91 -34.16 -2.68
C ASP A 92 -12.96 -32.95 -2.87
N ASP A 93 -11.85 -33.15 -3.57
CA ASP A 93 -10.83 -32.14 -3.80
C ASP A 93 -11.09 -31.27 -5.06
N ARG A 94 -12.19 -31.47 -5.78
CA ARG A 94 -12.52 -30.71 -7.00
C ARG A 94 -12.55 -29.20 -6.74
N TRP A 95 -13.15 -28.78 -5.63
CA TRP A 95 -13.18 -27.38 -5.23
C TRP A 95 -11.80 -26.81 -4.91
N ALA A 96 -10.95 -27.61 -4.29
CA ALA A 96 -9.56 -27.20 -4.01
C ALA A 96 -8.76 -27.04 -5.32
N LYS A 97 -8.96 -27.93 -6.28
CA LYS A 97 -8.34 -27.86 -7.62
C LYS A 97 -8.82 -26.65 -8.40
N ASP A 98 -10.14 -26.40 -8.43
CA ASP A 98 -10.72 -25.23 -9.07
C ASP A 98 -10.29 -23.92 -8.43
N PHE A 99 -10.06 -23.90 -7.13
CA PHE A 99 -9.62 -22.74 -6.38
C PHE A 99 -8.10 -22.50 -6.45
N LYS A 100 -7.34 -23.53 -6.85
CA LYS A 100 -5.89 -23.43 -7.05
C LYS A 100 -5.59 -22.36 -8.10
N GLY A 101 -4.62 -21.49 -7.82
CA GLY A 101 -4.26 -20.41 -8.75
C GLY A 101 -5.16 -19.17 -8.68
N SER A 102 -6.21 -19.15 -7.83
CA SER A 102 -7.11 -17.99 -7.67
C SER A 102 -6.45 -16.71 -7.13
N ARG A 103 -5.21 -16.82 -6.63
CA ARG A 103 -4.51 -15.69 -6.00
C ARG A 103 -4.53 -14.43 -6.86
N TRP A 104 -4.10 -14.55 -8.10
CA TRP A 104 -4.00 -13.38 -8.99
C TRP A 104 -5.36 -12.90 -9.51
N ALA A 105 -6.35 -13.78 -9.62
CA ALA A 105 -7.72 -13.39 -9.91
C ALA A 105 -8.34 -12.52 -8.80
N LEU A 106 -7.91 -12.74 -7.54
CA LEU A 106 -8.40 -12.00 -6.38
C LEU A 106 -7.58 -10.74 -6.06
N LEU A 107 -6.26 -10.78 -6.26
CA LEU A 107 -5.37 -9.70 -5.81
C LEU A 107 -5.10 -8.62 -6.84
N LYS A 108 -5.10 -8.95 -8.13
CA LYS A 108 -4.92 -7.96 -9.20
C LYS A 108 -6.09 -6.98 -9.27
N ASN A 109 -5.85 -5.87 -9.94
CA ASN A 109 -6.94 -4.98 -10.33
C ASN A 109 -7.82 -5.67 -11.38
N PRO A 110 -9.14 -5.42 -11.39
CA PRO A 110 -10.04 -6.02 -12.37
C PRO A 110 -9.60 -5.82 -13.82
N ASP A 111 -9.08 -4.64 -14.14
CA ASP A 111 -8.66 -4.26 -15.50
C ASP A 111 -7.36 -4.97 -15.95
N ASP A 112 -6.59 -5.52 -15.00
CA ASP A 112 -5.32 -6.23 -15.25
C ASP A 112 -5.50 -7.76 -15.33
N LEU A 113 -6.74 -8.24 -15.24
CA LEU A 113 -7.04 -9.68 -15.28
C LEU A 113 -6.91 -10.24 -16.70
N THR A 114 -6.25 -11.40 -16.82
CA THR A 114 -6.35 -12.20 -18.03
C THR A 114 -7.75 -12.85 -18.12
N ASP A 115 -8.17 -13.28 -19.32
CA ASP A 115 -9.46 -13.95 -19.52
C ASP A 115 -9.64 -15.16 -18.59
N THR A 116 -8.58 -15.94 -18.40
CA THR A 116 -8.58 -17.08 -17.47
C THR A 116 -8.81 -16.64 -16.03
N GLN A 117 -8.17 -15.55 -15.58
CA GLN A 117 -8.33 -14.98 -14.24
C GLN A 117 -9.73 -14.39 -14.05
N ALA A 118 -10.25 -13.70 -15.06
CA ALA A 118 -11.62 -13.16 -15.05
C ALA A 118 -12.67 -14.28 -14.96
N ALA A 119 -12.51 -15.36 -15.74
CA ALA A 119 -13.38 -16.53 -15.65
C ALA A 119 -13.33 -17.20 -14.27
N GLN A 120 -12.12 -17.28 -13.66
CA GLN A 120 -11.96 -17.82 -12.33
C GLN A 120 -12.63 -16.93 -11.27
N LEU A 121 -12.47 -15.61 -11.36
CA LEU A 121 -13.14 -14.65 -10.49
C LEU A 121 -14.66 -14.75 -10.59
N ALA A 122 -15.18 -14.93 -11.81
CA ALA A 122 -16.62 -15.13 -12.04
C ALA A 122 -17.16 -16.42 -11.39
N LYS A 123 -16.37 -17.51 -11.37
CA LYS A 123 -16.71 -18.74 -10.62
C LYS A 123 -16.79 -18.45 -9.12
N ILE A 124 -15.79 -17.75 -8.55
CA ILE A 124 -15.76 -17.38 -7.13
C ILE A 124 -16.95 -16.50 -6.77
N LYS A 125 -17.32 -15.54 -7.64
CA LYS A 125 -18.50 -14.68 -7.46
C LYS A 125 -19.78 -15.47 -7.26
N ARG A 126 -19.96 -16.57 -8.02
CA ARG A 126 -21.16 -17.40 -7.94
C ARG A 126 -21.33 -18.08 -6.58
N THR A 127 -20.24 -18.33 -5.85
CA THR A 127 -20.31 -18.96 -4.53
C THR A 127 -20.90 -18.04 -3.46
N ARG A 128 -20.86 -16.71 -3.64
CA ARG A 128 -21.30 -15.67 -2.69
C ARG A 128 -20.79 -15.89 -1.27
N GLY A 129 -19.71 -16.65 -1.10
CA GLY A 129 -19.12 -17.02 0.18
C GLY A 129 -18.27 -15.91 0.83
N GLY A 130 -17.57 -16.27 1.91
CA GLY A 130 -16.68 -15.37 2.63
C GLY A 130 -15.58 -14.77 1.76
N ILE A 131 -15.04 -15.57 0.83
CA ILE A 131 -13.99 -15.09 -0.09
C ILE A 131 -14.49 -14.02 -1.06
N TRP A 132 -15.75 -14.13 -1.55
CA TRP A 132 -16.32 -13.09 -2.40
C TRP A 132 -16.54 -11.79 -1.62
N ARG A 133 -17.05 -11.87 -0.39
CA ARG A 133 -17.19 -10.70 0.50
C ARG A 133 -15.85 -10.03 0.79
N ALA A 134 -14.79 -10.83 0.99
CA ALA A 134 -13.43 -10.31 1.17
C ALA A 134 -12.93 -9.57 -0.07
N TYR A 135 -13.17 -10.13 -1.26
CA TYR A 135 -12.85 -9.49 -2.54
C TYR A 135 -13.60 -8.16 -2.72
N GLU A 136 -14.92 -8.15 -2.49
CA GLU A 136 -15.71 -6.91 -2.56
C GLU A 136 -15.21 -5.83 -1.62
N MET A 137 -14.82 -6.20 -0.38
CA MET A 137 -14.25 -5.24 0.58
C MET A 137 -12.90 -4.72 0.11
N LYS A 138 -12.05 -5.55 -0.53
CA LYS A 138 -10.79 -5.08 -1.12
C LYS A 138 -11.05 -4.05 -2.22
N GLU A 139 -11.97 -4.34 -3.15
CA GLU A 139 -12.28 -3.42 -4.25
C GLU A 139 -12.93 -2.12 -3.77
N GLN A 140 -13.83 -2.19 -2.78
CA GLN A 140 -14.40 -0.98 -2.18
C GLN A 140 -13.33 -0.10 -1.53
N PHE A 141 -12.40 -0.71 -0.82
CA PHE A 141 -11.29 0.04 -0.21
C PHE A 141 -10.40 0.69 -1.26
N ARG A 142 -10.09 -0.04 -2.33
CA ARG A 142 -9.32 0.50 -3.46
C ARG A 142 -10.03 1.68 -4.11
N ALA A 143 -11.35 1.59 -4.28
CA ALA A 143 -12.16 2.67 -4.86
C ALA A 143 -12.15 3.95 -3.98
N ILE A 144 -12.11 3.83 -2.64
CA ILE A 144 -11.98 4.98 -1.74
C ILE A 144 -10.66 5.71 -1.97
N LEU A 145 -9.55 4.97 -2.17
CA LEU A 145 -8.23 5.59 -2.35
C LEU A 145 -7.96 6.06 -3.78
N ALA A 146 -8.68 5.54 -4.77
CA ALA A 146 -8.52 5.89 -6.19
C ALA A 146 -9.52 6.95 -6.65
N GLY A 147 -10.57 7.22 -5.87
CA GLY A 147 -11.61 8.18 -6.19
C GLY A 147 -11.13 9.63 -6.00
N ASP A 148 -11.65 10.52 -6.83
CA ASP A 148 -11.51 11.96 -6.64
C ASP A 148 -12.56 12.43 -5.58
N LEU A 149 -12.26 12.12 -4.33
CA LEU A 149 -13.15 12.33 -3.20
C LEU A 149 -12.69 13.52 -2.36
N THR A 150 -13.66 14.29 -1.84
CA THR A 150 -13.35 15.21 -0.76
C THR A 150 -12.95 14.46 0.49
N ARG A 151 -12.22 15.12 1.40
CA ARG A 151 -11.84 14.55 2.70
C ARG A 151 -13.07 14.02 3.46
N ASP A 152 -14.18 14.76 3.45
CA ASP A 152 -15.38 14.41 4.19
C ASP A 152 -16.10 13.21 3.57
N ASP A 153 -16.20 13.13 2.26
CA ASP A 153 -16.77 11.97 1.56
C ASP A 153 -15.93 10.72 1.79
N ALA A 154 -14.61 10.85 1.69
CA ALA A 154 -13.67 9.78 1.98
C ALA A 154 -13.80 9.30 3.44
N ALA A 155 -13.97 10.22 4.39
CA ALA A 155 -14.17 9.89 5.80
C ALA A 155 -15.43 9.05 6.01
N VAL A 156 -16.56 9.44 5.42
CA VAL A 156 -17.82 8.69 5.49
C VAL A 156 -17.67 7.29 4.91
N LEU A 157 -17.04 7.18 3.73
CA LEU A 157 -16.83 5.89 3.05
C LEU A 157 -15.87 4.98 3.82
N LEU A 158 -14.78 5.52 4.35
CA LEU A 158 -13.82 4.79 5.16
C LEU A 158 -14.46 4.25 6.46
N ASP A 159 -15.27 5.07 7.14
CA ASP A 159 -15.96 4.67 8.36
C ASP A 159 -17.00 3.56 8.08
N ARG A 160 -17.74 3.66 6.96
CA ARG A 160 -18.67 2.62 6.50
C ARG A 160 -17.93 1.33 6.16
N TRP A 161 -16.81 1.43 5.48
CA TRP A 161 -15.96 0.29 5.16
C TRP A 161 -15.46 -0.40 6.44
N CYS A 162 -14.93 0.35 7.39
CA CYS A 162 -14.49 -0.17 8.69
C CYS A 162 -15.63 -0.85 9.45
N ALA A 163 -16.83 -0.27 9.44
CA ALA A 163 -18.00 -0.88 10.07
C ALA A 163 -18.43 -2.17 9.39
N ARG A 164 -18.38 -2.24 8.04
CA ARG A 164 -18.64 -3.47 7.27
C ARG A 164 -17.62 -4.57 7.58
N ALA A 165 -16.33 -4.21 7.58
CA ALA A 165 -15.23 -5.15 7.86
C ALA A 165 -15.32 -5.73 9.29
N GLN A 166 -15.66 -4.93 10.29
CA GLN A 166 -15.87 -5.38 11.67
C GLN A 166 -17.00 -6.43 11.77
N ARG A 167 -18.06 -6.30 10.98
CA ARG A 167 -19.21 -7.21 10.98
C ARG A 167 -19.06 -8.38 10.01
N SER A 168 -17.96 -8.46 9.27
CA SER A 168 -17.77 -9.44 8.19
C SER A 168 -17.60 -10.89 8.69
N ARG A 169 -17.23 -11.10 9.95
CA ARG A 169 -16.80 -12.40 10.52
C ARG A 169 -15.53 -12.95 9.84
N LEU A 170 -14.73 -12.09 9.19
CA LEU A 170 -13.45 -12.44 8.58
C LEU A 170 -12.34 -11.82 9.44
N ALA A 171 -11.70 -12.64 10.28
CA ALA A 171 -10.70 -12.18 11.25
C ALA A 171 -9.61 -11.27 10.65
N PRO A 172 -9.03 -11.56 9.45
CA PRO A 172 -8.06 -10.68 8.81
C PRO A 172 -8.62 -9.28 8.49
N PHE A 173 -9.88 -9.19 8.06
CA PHE A 173 -10.53 -7.91 7.78
C PHE A 173 -10.91 -7.14 9.04
N ILE A 174 -11.29 -7.83 10.11
CA ILE A 174 -11.53 -7.19 11.42
C ILE A 174 -10.24 -6.53 11.91
N LYS A 175 -9.10 -7.22 11.80
CA LYS A 175 -7.78 -6.70 12.15
C LYS A 175 -7.39 -5.50 11.26
N ALA A 176 -7.59 -5.62 9.95
CA ALA A 176 -7.34 -4.52 9.02
C ALA A 176 -8.17 -3.28 9.37
N ALA A 177 -9.48 -3.45 9.64
CA ALA A 177 -10.35 -2.34 10.03
C ALA A 177 -9.92 -1.64 11.33
N ALA A 178 -9.43 -2.39 12.31
CA ALA A 178 -8.88 -1.81 13.54
C ALA A 178 -7.64 -0.93 13.24
N THR A 179 -6.74 -1.39 12.38
CA THR A 179 -5.58 -0.62 11.92
C THR A 179 -6.01 0.64 11.16
N MET A 180 -7.00 0.53 10.25
CA MET A 180 -7.50 1.67 9.48
C MET A 180 -8.12 2.74 10.37
N ARG A 181 -8.90 2.34 11.39
CA ARG A 181 -9.47 3.28 12.37
C ARG A 181 -8.39 4.00 13.16
N HIS A 182 -7.37 3.27 13.60
CA HIS A 182 -6.26 3.87 14.34
C HIS A 182 -5.44 4.85 13.49
N ARG A 183 -5.41 4.65 12.18
CA ARG A 183 -4.66 5.47 11.22
C ARG A 183 -5.56 6.35 10.35
N ARG A 184 -6.82 6.53 10.74
CA ARG A 184 -7.86 7.19 9.97
C ARG A 184 -7.40 8.54 9.42
N ASP A 185 -6.90 9.41 10.28
CA ASP A 185 -6.52 10.77 9.89
C ASP A 185 -5.33 10.77 8.91
N LEU A 186 -4.37 9.87 9.08
CA LEU A 186 -3.24 9.73 8.16
C LEU A 186 -3.69 9.29 6.77
N ILE A 187 -4.72 8.43 6.68
CA ILE A 187 -5.31 7.97 5.42
C ILE A 187 -6.08 9.12 4.76
N LEU A 188 -6.87 9.86 5.52
CA LEU A 188 -7.61 11.01 5.01
C LEU A 188 -6.68 12.14 4.54
N ASN A 189 -5.59 12.38 5.26
CA ASN A 189 -4.55 13.32 4.84
C ASN A 189 -3.94 12.89 3.50
N ALA A 190 -3.70 11.60 3.29
CA ALA A 190 -3.16 11.11 2.02
C ALA A 190 -4.12 11.37 0.84
N ILE A 191 -5.42 11.25 1.05
CA ILE A 191 -6.45 11.56 0.04
C ILE A 191 -6.48 13.06 -0.24
N GLU A 192 -6.53 13.88 0.80
CA GLU A 192 -6.59 15.35 0.70
C GLU A 192 -5.38 15.93 -0.02
N HIS A 193 -4.18 15.41 0.26
CA HIS A 193 -2.95 15.84 -0.40
C HIS A 193 -2.67 15.10 -1.72
N ALA A 194 -3.65 14.39 -2.28
CA ALA A 194 -3.54 13.66 -3.55
C ALA A 194 -2.28 12.76 -3.63
N MET A 195 -1.87 12.17 -2.50
CA MET A 195 -0.76 11.22 -2.42
C MET A 195 -1.13 9.95 -3.18
N SER A 196 -1.05 10.00 -4.53
CA SER A 196 -1.52 8.90 -5.36
C SER A 196 -0.58 7.70 -5.31
N ASN A 197 -1.17 6.51 -5.22
CA ASN A 197 -0.46 5.23 -5.29
C ASN A 197 0.27 5.05 -6.65
N GLY A 198 -0.31 5.57 -7.73
CA GLY A 198 0.21 5.37 -9.10
C GLY A 198 1.58 5.99 -9.34
N ARG A 199 1.85 7.20 -8.82
CA ARG A 199 3.16 7.86 -8.98
C ARG A 199 4.26 7.13 -8.23
N VAL A 200 4.00 6.73 -6.98
CA VAL A 200 4.97 5.99 -6.15
C VAL A 200 5.19 4.58 -6.72
N GLU A 201 4.14 3.91 -7.19
CA GLU A 201 4.24 2.59 -7.81
C GLU A 201 5.04 2.64 -9.12
N GLY A 202 4.81 3.65 -9.96
CA GLY A 202 5.59 3.90 -11.16
C GLY A 202 7.08 4.10 -10.85
N LEU A 203 7.40 4.91 -9.84
CA LEU A 203 8.77 5.16 -9.42
C LEU A 203 9.41 3.90 -8.80
N ASN A 204 8.71 3.18 -7.95
CA ASN A 204 9.16 1.91 -7.41
C ASN A 204 9.42 0.87 -8.50
N THR A 205 8.60 0.86 -9.55
CA THR A 205 8.80 -0.02 -10.71
C THR A 205 10.05 0.39 -11.47
N LYS A 206 10.29 1.70 -11.68
CA LYS A 206 11.50 2.23 -12.30
C LYS A 206 12.75 1.85 -11.51
N VAL A 207 12.73 2.04 -10.18
CA VAL A 207 13.84 1.64 -9.30
C VAL A 207 14.10 0.13 -9.37
N ARG A 208 13.05 -0.71 -9.31
CA ARG A 208 13.19 -2.17 -9.46
C ARG A 208 13.77 -2.56 -10.81
N LEU A 209 13.39 -1.86 -11.87
CA LEU A 209 13.92 -2.12 -13.23
C LEU A 209 15.41 -1.78 -13.32
N ILE A 210 15.82 -0.63 -12.74
CA ILE A 210 17.23 -0.23 -12.64
C ILE A 210 18.03 -1.32 -11.90
N VAL A 211 17.56 -1.75 -10.74
CA VAL A 211 18.21 -2.79 -9.94
C VAL A 211 18.31 -4.13 -10.70
N ARG A 212 17.24 -4.54 -11.40
CA ARG A 212 17.24 -5.78 -12.18
C ARG A 212 18.20 -5.74 -13.37
N ARG A 213 18.26 -4.62 -14.10
CA ARG A 213 19.15 -4.46 -15.27
C ARG A 213 20.63 -4.48 -14.91
N ALA A 214 20.97 -4.13 -13.69
CA ALA A 214 22.36 -4.12 -13.21
C ALA A 214 22.88 -5.51 -12.82
N TYR A 215 22.06 -6.58 -12.88
CA TYR A 215 22.44 -7.95 -12.54
C TYR A 215 23.07 -8.13 -11.15
N GLY A 216 22.87 -7.15 -10.26
CA GLY A 216 23.41 -7.07 -8.92
C GLY A 216 24.33 -5.85 -8.73
N PHE A 217 24.60 -5.54 -7.47
CA PHE A 217 25.46 -4.43 -7.08
C PHE A 217 26.51 -4.91 -6.08
N HIS A 218 27.73 -4.39 -6.21
CA HIS A 218 28.81 -4.68 -5.26
C HIS A 218 28.58 -3.99 -3.90
N SER A 219 27.79 -2.90 -3.88
CA SER A 219 27.47 -2.17 -2.66
C SER A 219 26.11 -1.48 -2.76
N ALA A 220 25.54 -1.10 -1.61
CA ALA A 220 24.33 -0.30 -1.53
C ALA A 220 24.55 1.10 -2.16
N ASP A 221 25.74 1.65 -2.03
CA ASP A 221 26.07 2.98 -2.54
C ASP A 221 26.09 2.98 -4.09
N ALA A 222 26.63 1.93 -4.71
CA ALA A 222 26.56 1.76 -6.16
C ALA A 222 25.11 1.64 -6.65
N ALA A 223 24.26 0.92 -5.91
CA ALA A 223 22.83 0.84 -6.23
C ALA A 223 22.13 2.19 -6.11
N LEU A 224 22.39 2.94 -5.04
CA LEU A 224 21.84 4.28 -4.83
C LEU A 224 22.30 5.26 -5.91
N ALA A 225 23.61 5.27 -6.25
CA ALA A 225 24.14 6.13 -7.29
C ALA A 225 23.43 5.90 -8.63
N LEU A 226 23.20 4.63 -9.01
CA LEU A 226 22.50 4.32 -10.25
C LEU A 226 20.99 4.67 -10.20
N VAL A 227 20.35 4.52 -9.04
CA VAL A 227 18.96 4.96 -8.83
C VAL A 227 18.87 6.49 -8.94
N MET A 228 19.79 7.22 -8.33
CA MET A 228 19.84 8.69 -8.42
C MET A 228 20.09 9.16 -9.85
N LEU A 229 20.97 8.49 -10.59
CA LEU A 229 21.23 8.80 -12.01
C LEU A 229 19.99 8.53 -12.90
N GLY A 230 19.26 7.46 -12.64
CA GLY A 230 18.13 7.04 -13.50
C GLY A 230 16.76 7.58 -13.06
N ALA A 231 16.58 7.98 -11.81
CA ALA A 231 15.32 8.41 -11.23
C ALA A 231 15.44 9.66 -10.33
N GLY A 232 16.63 10.25 -10.21
CA GLY A 232 16.87 11.50 -9.50
C GLY A 232 16.44 12.73 -10.31
N PRO A 233 16.54 13.93 -9.69
CA PRO A 233 16.32 15.20 -10.41
C PRO A 233 17.43 15.40 -11.44
N ILE A 234 17.04 15.76 -12.66
CA ILE A 234 17.92 16.22 -13.75
C ILE A 234 18.17 17.70 -13.55
#